data_e6e7f598d6ed242f7b5edac5626c13cb
#
_entry.id   e6e7f598d6ed242f7b5edac5626c13cb
#
_cell.length_a   1.000
_cell.length_b   1.000
_cell.length_c   1.000
_cell.angle_alpha   90.00
_cell.angle_beta   90.00
_cell.angle_gamma   90.00
#
_symmetry.space_group_name_H-M   'P 1'
#
loop_
_entity.id
_entity.type
_entity.pdbx_description
1 polymer ?
#
loop_
_entity_poly.entity_id
_entity_poly.type
_entity_poly.pdbx_seq_one_letter_code
_entity_poly.pdbx_strand_id
1 'polypeptide(L)'
;MLAFIIMTLFVVMSPGVDTALITKRTMADGRKAGFQMAAGITAGSLGHTIAAALGLSALLVQSAIAFSLIKWVGAVYLIYLGVTALLPKKKEPAQEKRGPTKQRSAFREGLLSNLLNPKVAVFFLTFLPQFVTSSDRAMIDLFLMGCTYALLSIVWFVVYVFCLHFIREWLLSPAVQSWTEKATGIVLVGFGIKLLFTKADSG
;
A
#
# COMPACT_ATOMS: atom_id res chain seq x y z
N MET A 1 13.38 -10.58 -6.80
CA MET A 1 12.00 -10.49 -7.34
C MET A 1 10.96 -11.23 -6.50
N LEU A 2 11.13 -12.50 -6.11
CA LEU A 2 10.14 -13.24 -5.31
C LEU A 2 9.79 -12.54 -3.99
N ALA A 3 10.79 -12.09 -3.22
CA ALA A 3 10.58 -11.33 -1.98
C ALA A 3 9.77 -10.04 -2.21
N PHE A 4 10.01 -9.33 -3.30
CA PHE A 4 9.24 -8.15 -3.68
C PHE A 4 7.76 -8.49 -3.92
N ILE A 5 7.48 -9.54 -4.70
CA ILE A 5 6.10 -9.97 -5.00
C ILE A 5 5.36 -10.36 -3.72
N ILE A 6 5.98 -11.19 -2.87
CA ILE A 6 5.40 -11.64 -1.60
C ILE A 6 5.05 -10.43 -0.73
N MET A 7 5.97 -9.49 -0.59
CA MET A 7 5.76 -8.30 0.23
C MET A 7 4.71 -7.36 -0.34
N THR A 8 4.72 -7.17 -1.65
CA THR A 8 3.66 -6.40 -2.33
C THR A 8 2.29 -7.00 -2.05
N LEU A 9 2.15 -8.32 -2.15
CA LEU A 9 0.91 -9.00 -1.83
C LEU A 9 0.50 -8.76 -0.36
N PHE A 10 1.43 -8.89 0.59
CA PHE A 10 1.12 -8.60 2.00
C PHE A 10 0.64 -7.17 2.21
N VAL A 11 1.28 -6.19 1.59
CA VAL A 11 0.91 -4.77 1.72
C VAL A 11 -0.45 -4.49 1.08
N VAL A 12 -0.70 -5.04 -0.12
CA VAL A 12 -1.95 -4.84 -0.87
C VAL A 12 -3.13 -5.56 -0.18
N MET A 13 -2.92 -6.78 0.29
CA MET A 13 -3.94 -7.59 0.97
C MET A 13 -4.22 -7.12 2.40
N SER A 14 -3.28 -6.41 3.01
CA SER A 14 -3.41 -5.90 4.37
C SER A 14 -4.64 -4.99 4.50
N PRO A 15 -5.53 -5.24 5.48
CA PRO A 15 -6.66 -4.38 5.73
C PRO A 15 -6.19 -2.95 6.03
N GLY A 16 -6.81 -1.98 5.38
CA GLY A 16 -6.46 -0.56 5.50
C GLY A 16 -7.51 0.32 4.85
N VAL A 17 -7.16 1.58 4.66
CA VAL A 17 -8.08 2.60 4.12
C VAL A 17 -8.66 2.18 2.77
N ASP A 18 -7.82 1.68 1.86
CA ASP A 18 -8.23 1.28 0.50
C ASP A 18 -9.23 0.11 0.54
N THR A 19 -8.94 -0.92 1.32
CA THR A 19 -9.85 -2.07 1.52
C THR A 19 -11.18 -1.64 2.15
N ALA A 20 -11.13 -0.77 3.17
CA ALA A 20 -12.32 -0.26 3.83
C ALA A 20 -13.21 0.56 2.88
N LEU A 21 -12.60 1.41 2.03
CA LEU A 21 -13.33 2.21 1.04
C LEU A 21 -13.96 1.34 -0.05
N ILE A 22 -13.22 0.36 -0.60
CA ILE A 22 -13.76 -0.59 -1.59
C ILE A 22 -14.95 -1.34 -0.99
N THR A 23 -14.80 -1.86 0.24
CA THR A 23 -15.89 -2.55 0.95
C THR A 23 -17.11 -1.66 1.09
N LYS A 24 -16.93 -0.44 1.62
CA LYS A 24 -18.00 0.53 1.83
C LYS A 24 -18.74 0.85 0.53
N ARG A 25 -18.00 1.15 -0.54
CA ARG A 25 -18.56 1.52 -1.84
C ARG A 25 -19.25 0.36 -2.54
N THR A 26 -18.64 -0.83 -2.50
CA THR A 26 -19.25 -2.04 -3.07
C THR A 26 -20.56 -2.38 -2.39
N MET A 27 -20.63 -2.18 -1.09
CA MET A 27 -21.84 -2.49 -0.30
C MET A 27 -22.93 -1.44 -0.45
N ALA A 28 -22.57 -0.15 -0.54
CA ALA A 28 -23.53 0.94 -0.64
C ALA A 28 -24.05 1.14 -2.07
N ASP A 29 -23.15 1.07 -3.05
CA ASP A 29 -23.41 1.51 -4.43
C ASP A 29 -23.24 0.35 -5.44
N GLY A 30 -23.01 -0.87 -4.96
CA GLY A 30 -22.88 -2.09 -5.77
C GLY A 30 -21.48 -2.31 -6.37
N ARG A 31 -21.30 -3.47 -7.03
CA ARG A 31 -20.01 -3.93 -7.56
C ARG A 31 -19.38 -2.95 -8.55
N LYS A 32 -20.20 -2.26 -9.37
CA LYS A 32 -19.69 -1.27 -10.34
C LYS A 32 -18.92 -0.15 -9.65
N ALA A 33 -19.43 0.37 -8.55
CA ALA A 33 -18.76 1.38 -7.75
C ALA A 33 -17.47 0.83 -7.09
N GLY A 34 -17.50 -0.42 -6.64
CA GLY A 34 -16.32 -1.13 -6.14
C GLY A 34 -15.20 -1.23 -7.17
N PHE A 35 -15.52 -1.60 -8.41
CA PHE A 35 -14.54 -1.66 -9.50
C PHE A 35 -14.00 -0.27 -9.90
N GLN A 36 -14.84 0.75 -9.90
CA GLN A 36 -14.41 2.13 -10.13
C GLN A 36 -13.46 2.59 -9.02
N MET A 37 -13.74 2.25 -7.78
CA MET A 37 -12.86 2.52 -6.63
C MET A 37 -11.51 1.82 -6.79
N ALA A 38 -11.52 0.52 -7.13
CA ALA A 38 -10.31 -0.27 -7.38
C ALA A 38 -9.46 0.34 -8.50
N ALA A 39 -10.09 0.75 -9.61
CA ALA A 39 -9.40 1.45 -10.71
C ALA A 39 -8.80 2.78 -10.25
N GLY A 40 -9.50 3.55 -9.40
CA GLY A 40 -8.98 4.80 -8.82
C GLY A 40 -7.76 4.56 -7.94
N ILE A 41 -7.83 3.57 -7.05
CA ILE A 41 -6.70 3.17 -6.18
C ILE A 41 -5.50 2.75 -7.02
N THR A 42 -5.72 1.95 -8.05
CA THR A 42 -4.63 1.52 -8.96
C THR A 42 -4.02 2.70 -9.72
N ALA A 43 -4.83 3.65 -10.17
CA ALA A 43 -4.33 4.90 -10.78
C ALA A 43 -3.50 5.73 -9.79
N GLY A 44 -3.86 5.76 -8.50
CA GLY A 44 -3.05 6.36 -7.44
C GLY A 44 -1.69 5.67 -7.29
N SER A 45 -1.68 4.34 -7.31
CA SER A 45 -0.44 3.56 -7.26
C SER A 45 0.47 3.82 -8.47
N LEU A 46 -0.11 4.03 -9.66
CA LEU A 46 0.65 4.47 -10.84
C LEU A 46 1.22 5.89 -10.67
N GLY A 47 0.49 6.78 -9.99
CA GLY A 47 1.01 8.10 -9.59
C GLY A 47 2.25 7.99 -8.70
N HIS A 48 2.20 7.13 -7.67
CA HIS A 48 3.37 6.81 -6.83
C HIS A 48 4.50 6.17 -7.64
N THR A 49 4.18 5.31 -8.62
CA THR A 49 5.17 4.70 -9.52
C THR A 49 5.95 5.75 -10.30
N ILE A 50 5.23 6.70 -10.90
CA ILE A 50 5.85 7.80 -11.68
C ILE A 50 6.70 8.67 -10.75
N ALA A 51 6.18 9.03 -9.59
CA ALA A 51 6.90 9.85 -8.60
C ALA A 51 8.18 9.14 -8.11
N ALA A 52 8.11 7.83 -7.84
CA ALA A 52 9.28 7.05 -7.44
C ALA A 52 10.29 6.91 -8.59
N ALA A 53 9.83 6.56 -9.80
CA ALA A 53 10.70 6.38 -10.95
C ALA A 53 11.47 7.68 -11.32
N LEU A 54 10.81 8.83 -11.28
CA LEU A 54 11.44 10.10 -11.62
C LEU A 54 12.19 10.72 -10.43
N GLY A 55 11.57 10.72 -9.25
CA GLY A 55 12.12 11.39 -8.07
C GLY A 55 13.21 10.59 -7.36
N LEU A 56 12.94 9.32 -7.06
CA LEU A 56 13.89 8.49 -6.33
C LEU A 56 15.09 8.08 -7.19
N SER A 57 14.90 7.84 -8.49
CA SER A 57 16.02 7.55 -9.38
C SER A 57 17.01 8.73 -9.43
N ALA A 58 16.50 9.96 -9.51
CA ALA A 58 17.33 11.15 -9.46
C ALA A 58 18.10 11.28 -8.13
N LEU A 59 17.44 10.97 -7.01
CA LEU A 59 18.07 10.98 -5.69
C LEU A 59 19.16 9.90 -5.55
N LEU A 60 18.92 8.69 -6.07
CA LEU A 60 19.91 7.61 -6.07
C LEU A 60 21.20 7.99 -6.80
N VAL A 61 21.05 8.71 -7.92
CA VAL A 61 22.21 9.14 -8.74
C VAL A 61 22.92 10.33 -8.10
N GLN A 62 22.19 11.26 -7.47
CA GLN A 62 22.76 12.55 -7.04
C GLN A 62 23.25 12.56 -5.59
N SER A 63 22.69 11.77 -4.68
CA SER A 63 23.01 11.86 -3.27
C SER A 63 22.75 10.57 -2.49
N ALA A 64 23.80 9.83 -2.20
CA ALA A 64 23.77 8.67 -1.32
C ALA A 64 23.28 9.02 0.11
N ILE A 65 23.60 10.25 0.57
CA ILE A 65 23.17 10.73 1.90
C ILE A 65 21.65 10.95 1.92
N ALA A 66 21.10 11.64 0.92
CA ALA A 66 19.65 11.88 0.85
C ALA A 66 18.88 10.56 0.72
N PHE A 67 19.37 9.62 -0.06
CA PHE A 67 18.81 8.28 -0.15
C PHE A 67 18.84 7.53 1.20
N SER A 68 19.98 7.59 1.90
CA SER A 68 20.13 6.99 3.22
C SER A 68 19.14 7.58 4.23
N LEU A 69 18.93 8.90 4.23
CA LEU A 69 17.94 9.55 5.09
C LEU A 69 16.51 9.05 4.81
N ILE A 70 16.10 8.98 3.53
CA ILE A 70 14.79 8.46 3.15
C ILE A 70 14.63 7.02 3.63
N LYS A 71 15.68 6.20 3.46
CA LYS A 71 15.71 4.81 3.91
C LYS A 71 15.49 4.70 5.42
N TRP A 72 16.21 5.49 6.23
CA TRP A 72 16.09 5.48 7.69
C TRP A 72 14.71 5.95 8.16
N VAL A 73 14.22 7.06 7.62
CA VAL A 73 12.87 7.59 7.94
C VAL A 73 11.81 6.55 7.59
N GLY A 74 11.92 5.92 6.44
CA GLY A 74 10.98 4.90 6.02
C GLY A 74 11.05 3.63 6.86
N ALA A 75 12.24 3.19 7.27
CA ALA A 75 12.39 2.04 8.16
C ALA A 75 11.69 2.28 9.51
N VAL A 76 11.93 3.44 10.12
CA VAL A 76 11.27 3.85 11.36
C VAL A 76 9.75 3.90 11.18
N TYR A 77 9.28 4.45 10.06
CA TYR A 77 7.85 4.52 9.78
C TYR A 77 7.22 3.14 9.52
N LEU A 78 7.91 2.22 8.83
CA LEU A 78 7.44 0.83 8.67
C LEU A 78 7.33 0.11 10.01
N ILE A 79 8.31 0.31 10.91
CA ILE A 79 8.25 -0.21 12.28
C ILE A 79 7.06 0.38 13.02
N TYR A 80 6.87 1.71 12.95
CA TYR A 80 5.72 2.39 13.55
C TYR A 80 4.39 1.82 13.05
N LEU A 81 4.20 1.69 11.73
CA LEU A 81 3.00 1.09 11.15
C LEU A 81 2.81 -0.36 11.59
N GLY A 82 3.89 -1.13 11.63
CA GLY A 82 3.85 -2.52 12.06
C GLY A 82 3.47 -2.66 13.52
N VAL A 83 4.07 -1.86 14.40
CA VAL A 83 3.73 -1.85 15.84
C VAL A 83 2.29 -1.40 16.05
N THR A 84 1.83 -0.35 15.38
CA THR A 84 0.43 0.12 15.50
C THR A 84 -0.58 -0.92 14.99
N ALA A 85 -0.20 -1.75 14.00
CA ALA A 85 -1.03 -2.86 13.55
C ALA A 85 -1.09 -4.03 14.55
N LEU A 86 -0.06 -4.18 15.40
CA LEU A 86 -0.01 -5.21 16.46
C LEU A 86 -0.79 -4.80 17.72
N LEU A 87 -0.98 -3.50 17.93
CA LEU A 87 -1.69 -2.98 19.11
C LEU A 87 -3.21 -3.20 18.96
N PRO A 88 -3.91 -3.54 20.05
CA PRO A 88 -5.35 -3.67 20.03
C PRO A 88 -5.98 -2.31 19.68
N LYS A 89 -6.66 -2.24 18.55
CA LYS A 89 -7.42 -1.04 18.17
C LYS A 89 -8.65 -0.91 19.07
N LYS A 90 -8.81 0.24 19.71
CA LYS A 90 -10.11 0.63 20.25
C LYS A 90 -11.09 0.63 19.09
N LYS A 91 -12.23 -0.08 19.25
CA LYS A 91 -13.34 -0.02 18.27
C LYS A 91 -13.70 1.46 18.10
N GLU A 92 -13.33 2.05 16.99
CA GLU A 92 -13.91 3.33 16.61
C GLU A 92 -15.42 3.14 16.50
N PRO A 93 -16.23 4.01 17.11
CA PRO A 93 -17.67 3.96 16.90
C PRO A 93 -17.93 4.03 15.39
N ALA A 94 -18.78 3.12 14.92
CA ALA A 94 -19.17 3.05 13.51
C ALA A 94 -19.49 4.48 13.04
N GLN A 95 -18.71 5.00 12.09
CA GLN A 95 -18.91 6.35 11.58
C GLN A 95 -20.38 6.47 11.15
N GLU A 96 -21.07 7.38 11.82
CA GLU A 96 -22.45 7.70 11.53
C GLU A 96 -22.66 7.85 10.04
N LYS A 97 -23.78 7.32 9.55
CA LYS A 97 -24.28 7.52 8.19
C LYS A 97 -24.29 9.01 7.88
N ARG A 98 -23.22 9.52 7.33
CA ARG A 98 -23.27 10.84 6.71
C ARG A 98 -24.32 10.75 5.61
N GLY A 99 -25.33 11.61 5.72
CA GLY A 99 -26.41 11.73 4.75
C GLY A 99 -25.91 11.86 3.32
N PRO A 100 -26.79 11.91 2.31
CA PRO A 100 -26.43 11.83 0.89
C PRO A 100 -25.46 12.96 0.53
N THR A 101 -24.17 12.68 0.67
CA THR A 101 -23.13 13.55 0.14
C THR A 101 -23.20 13.42 -1.39
N LYS A 102 -23.18 14.57 -2.09
CA LYS A 102 -23.01 14.65 -3.55
C LYS A 102 -22.17 13.48 -4.02
N GLN A 103 -22.72 12.66 -4.94
CA GLN A 103 -22.07 11.45 -5.45
C GLN A 103 -20.68 11.80 -6.00
N ARG A 104 -19.69 11.74 -5.14
CA ARG A 104 -18.29 11.80 -5.61
C ARG A 104 -18.04 10.53 -6.41
N SER A 105 -17.46 10.67 -7.57
CA SER A 105 -17.05 9.53 -8.38
C SER A 105 -16.21 8.57 -7.54
N ALA A 106 -16.60 7.30 -7.45
CA ALA A 106 -15.87 6.27 -6.71
C ALA A 106 -14.41 6.18 -7.17
N PHE A 107 -14.16 6.38 -8.47
CA PHE A 107 -12.81 6.46 -9.02
C PHE A 107 -11.99 7.60 -8.39
N ARG A 108 -12.54 8.83 -8.32
CA ARG A 108 -11.82 9.98 -7.73
C ARG A 108 -11.54 9.79 -6.25
N GLU A 109 -12.49 9.20 -5.53
CA GLU A 109 -12.31 8.90 -4.11
C GLU A 109 -11.19 7.87 -3.91
N GLY A 110 -11.16 6.79 -4.71
CA GLY A 110 -10.09 5.80 -4.68
C GLY A 110 -8.73 6.38 -5.05
N LEU A 111 -8.68 7.19 -6.11
CA LEU A 111 -7.45 7.88 -6.55
C LEU A 111 -6.87 8.74 -5.44
N LEU A 112 -7.67 9.65 -4.87
CA LEU A 112 -7.21 10.56 -3.83
C LEU A 112 -6.85 9.82 -2.54
N SER A 113 -7.65 8.81 -2.16
CA SER A 113 -7.34 7.99 -1.00
C SER A 113 -5.98 7.32 -1.12
N ASN A 114 -5.67 6.73 -2.26
CA ASN A 114 -4.40 6.03 -2.46
C ASN A 114 -3.22 7.00 -2.58
N LEU A 115 -3.36 8.10 -3.33
CA LEU A 115 -2.31 9.13 -3.42
C LEU A 115 -1.96 9.76 -2.06
N LEU A 116 -2.95 9.91 -1.18
CA LEU A 116 -2.76 10.46 0.16
C LEU A 116 -2.52 9.37 1.20
N ASN A 117 -2.42 8.09 0.80
CA ASN A 117 -2.23 6.99 1.72
C ASN A 117 -0.76 6.89 2.15
N PRO A 118 -0.44 7.21 3.42
CA PRO A 118 0.94 7.19 3.86
C PRO A 118 1.56 5.78 3.84
N LYS A 119 0.75 4.74 3.99
CA LYS A 119 1.23 3.35 3.89
C LYS A 119 1.78 3.07 2.49
N VAL A 120 1.06 3.48 1.45
CA VAL A 120 1.47 3.28 0.05
C VAL A 120 2.67 4.17 -0.28
N ALA A 121 2.62 5.45 0.08
CA ALA A 121 3.72 6.38 -0.16
C ALA A 121 5.05 5.86 0.44
N VAL A 122 5.03 5.44 1.70
CA VAL A 122 6.22 4.92 2.36
C VAL A 122 6.69 3.61 1.72
N PHE A 123 5.78 2.71 1.35
CA PHE A 123 6.16 1.51 0.62
C PHE A 123 6.93 1.83 -0.66
N PHE A 124 6.43 2.77 -1.45
CA PHE A 124 7.09 3.20 -2.69
C PHE A 124 8.44 3.89 -2.42
N LEU A 125 8.51 4.74 -1.41
CA LEU A 125 9.72 5.53 -1.11
C LEU A 125 10.83 4.69 -0.48
N THR A 126 10.49 3.67 0.30
CA THR A 126 11.48 2.98 1.13
C THR A 126 11.72 1.53 0.76
N PHE A 127 10.69 0.86 0.26
CA PHE A 127 10.77 -0.56 -0.03
C PHE A 127 11.21 -0.83 -1.48
N LEU A 128 10.64 -0.13 -2.48
CA LEU A 128 11.01 -0.34 -3.87
C LEU A 128 12.52 -0.16 -4.13
N PRO A 129 13.17 0.90 -3.63
CA PRO A 129 14.58 1.12 -3.92
C PRO A 129 15.54 0.02 -3.47
N GLN A 130 15.12 -0.81 -2.52
CA GLN A 130 15.95 -1.93 -2.02
C GLN A 130 16.16 -3.04 -3.04
N PHE A 131 15.36 -3.06 -4.09
CA PHE A 131 15.42 -4.04 -5.17
C PHE A 131 16.04 -3.48 -6.46
N VAL A 132 16.46 -2.22 -6.44
CA VAL A 132 17.21 -1.61 -7.53
C VAL A 132 18.59 -2.26 -7.58
N THR A 133 18.99 -2.75 -8.74
CA THR A 133 20.22 -3.51 -8.94
C THR A 133 21.41 -2.63 -9.27
N SER A 134 21.19 -1.48 -9.94
CA SER A 134 22.22 -0.50 -10.25
C SER A 134 21.61 0.89 -10.40
N SER A 135 22.41 1.94 -10.14
CA SER A 135 21.98 3.34 -10.29
C SER A 135 21.56 3.67 -11.73
N ASP A 136 22.25 3.11 -12.73
CA ASP A 136 21.99 3.38 -14.13
C ASP A 136 20.62 2.84 -14.59
N ARG A 137 20.10 1.80 -13.93
CA ARG A 137 18.82 1.18 -14.24
C ARG A 137 17.71 1.54 -13.23
N ALA A 138 18.03 2.37 -12.24
CA ALA A 138 17.12 2.67 -11.14
C ALA A 138 15.73 3.13 -11.60
N MET A 139 15.66 4.00 -12.59
CA MET A 139 14.39 4.49 -13.12
C MET A 139 13.54 3.36 -13.73
N ILE A 140 14.16 2.49 -14.51
CA ILE A 140 13.47 1.37 -15.17
C ILE A 140 13.04 0.35 -14.13
N ASP A 141 13.93 -0.01 -13.19
CA ASP A 141 13.63 -0.97 -12.14
C ASP A 141 12.47 -0.49 -11.26
N LEU A 142 12.50 0.78 -10.82
CA LEU A 142 11.42 1.39 -10.02
C LEU A 142 10.10 1.44 -10.79
N PHE A 143 10.15 1.78 -12.08
CA PHE A 143 8.95 1.83 -12.92
C PHE A 143 8.33 0.44 -13.09
N LEU A 144 9.13 -0.58 -13.44
CA LEU A 144 8.66 -1.96 -13.61
C LEU A 144 8.09 -2.54 -12.30
N MET A 145 8.76 -2.29 -11.18
CA MET A 145 8.27 -2.72 -9.86
C MET A 145 6.97 -2.01 -9.50
N GLY A 146 6.87 -0.70 -9.74
CA GLY A 146 5.65 0.05 -9.49
C GLY A 146 4.48 -0.41 -10.37
N CYS A 147 4.71 -0.71 -11.65
CA CYS A 147 3.71 -1.32 -12.53
C CYS A 147 3.30 -2.72 -12.03
N THR A 148 4.24 -3.51 -11.54
CA THR A 148 3.96 -4.83 -10.94
C THR A 148 3.08 -4.67 -9.70
N TYR A 149 3.38 -3.70 -8.83
CA TYR A 149 2.54 -3.37 -7.68
C TYR A 149 1.11 -3.01 -8.12
N ALA A 150 0.97 -2.12 -9.10
CA ALA A 150 -0.33 -1.68 -9.62
C ALA A 150 -1.12 -2.85 -10.22
N LEU A 151 -0.46 -3.75 -10.95
CA LEU A 151 -1.07 -4.96 -11.50
C LEU A 151 -1.55 -5.91 -10.40
N LEU A 152 -0.73 -6.19 -9.41
CA LEU A 152 -1.11 -7.04 -8.28
C LEU A 152 -2.26 -6.40 -7.48
N SER A 153 -2.24 -5.08 -7.32
CA SER A 153 -3.28 -4.33 -6.63
C SER A 153 -4.62 -4.44 -7.35
N ILE A 154 -4.67 -4.18 -8.67
CA ILE A 154 -5.94 -4.25 -9.41
C ILE A 154 -6.48 -5.68 -9.45
N VAL A 155 -5.63 -6.68 -9.65
CA VAL A 155 -6.03 -8.10 -9.65
C VAL A 155 -6.63 -8.45 -8.29
N TRP A 156 -5.95 -8.10 -7.19
CA TRP A 156 -6.45 -8.36 -5.84
C TRP A 156 -7.80 -7.69 -5.60
N PHE A 157 -7.92 -6.38 -5.88
CA PHE A 157 -9.15 -5.66 -5.60
C PHE A 157 -10.32 -6.08 -6.49
N VAL A 158 -10.05 -6.50 -7.73
CA VAL A 158 -11.09 -7.10 -8.59
C VAL A 158 -11.59 -8.41 -7.99
N VAL A 159 -10.69 -9.33 -7.61
CA VAL A 159 -11.05 -10.57 -6.92
C VAL A 159 -11.81 -10.27 -5.63
N TYR A 160 -11.31 -9.30 -4.84
CA TYR A 160 -11.93 -8.87 -3.60
C TYR A 160 -13.37 -8.41 -3.79
N VAL A 161 -13.65 -7.53 -4.78
CA VAL A 161 -15.00 -7.04 -5.09
C VAL A 161 -15.92 -8.17 -5.53
N PHE A 162 -15.43 -9.13 -6.35
CA PHE A 162 -16.19 -10.30 -6.74
C PHE A 162 -16.55 -11.19 -5.56
N CYS A 163 -15.57 -11.46 -4.71
CA CYS A 163 -15.71 -12.37 -3.58
C CYS A 163 -16.41 -11.73 -2.37
N LEU A 164 -16.50 -10.40 -2.30
CA LEU A 164 -16.98 -9.69 -1.12
C LEU A 164 -18.36 -10.15 -0.66
N HIS A 165 -19.25 -10.50 -1.60
CA HIS A 165 -20.59 -11.01 -1.26
C HIS A 165 -20.55 -12.35 -0.49
N PHE A 166 -19.60 -13.23 -0.86
CA PHE A 166 -19.49 -14.57 -0.30
C PHE A 166 -18.65 -14.61 0.98
N ILE A 167 -17.62 -13.77 1.04
CA ILE A 167 -16.63 -13.83 2.13
C ILE A 167 -16.78 -12.70 3.14
N ARG A 168 -17.78 -11.81 2.95
CA ARG A 168 -17.96 -10.61 3.77
C ARG A 168 -17.97 -10.91 5.26
N GLU A 169 -18.81 -11.85 5.70
CA GLU A 169 -18.97 -12.16 7.12
C GLU A 169 -17.67 -12.71 7.70
N TRP A 170 -17.00 -13.57 6.95
CA TRP A 170 -15.71 -14.13 7.33
C TRP A 170 -14.60 -13.04 7.36
N LEU A 171 -14.51 -12.22 6.32
CA LEU A 171 -13.48 -11.19 6.19
C LEU A 171 -13.65 -10.04 7.20
N LEU A 172 -14.90 -9.70 7.53
CA LEU A 172 -15.22 -8.69 8.53
C LEU A 172 -15.27 -9.26 9.95
N SER A 173 -15.06 -10.58 10.11
CA SER A 173 -15.02 -11.18 11.44
C SER A 173 -13.83 -10.60 12.24
N PRO A 174 -14.02 -10.30 13.53
CA PRO A 174 -12.97 -9.75 14.38
C PRO A 174 -11.71 -10.61 14.42
N ALA A 175 -11.88 -11.93 14.32
CA ALA A 175 -10.76 -12.88 14.32
C ALA A 175 -9.88 -12.73 13.08
N VAL A 176 -10.49 -12.71 11.87
CA VAL A 176 -9.75 -12.58 10.61
C VAL A 176 -9.09 -11.20 10.49
N GLN A 177 -9.80 -10.13 10.87
CA GLN A 177 -9.22 -8.78 10.88
C GLN A 177 -8.01 -8.70 11.83
N SER A 178 -8.15 -9.20 13.05
CA SER A 178 -7.05 -9.22 14.02
C SER A 178 -5.86 -10.04 13.52
N TRP A 179 -6.12 -11.19 12.90
CA TRP A 179 -5.06 -12.05 12.38
C TRP A 179 -4.30 -11.40 11.21
N THR A 180 -5.02 -10.83 10.25
CA THR A 180 -4.42 -10.15 9.10
C THR A 180 -3.67 -8.88 9.51
N GLU A 181 -4.19 -8.10 10.46
CA GLU A 181 -3.49 -6.95 11.04
C GLU A 181 -2.19 -7.36 11.72
N LYS A 182 -2.22 -8.42 12.55
CA LYS A 182 -1.03 -8.94 13.24
C LYS A 182 0.01 -9.47 12.26
N ALA A 183 -0.42 -10.29 11.28
CA ALA A 183 0.48 -10.81 10.25
C ALA A 183 1.17 -9.67 9.49
N THR A 184 0.39 -8.65 9.07
CA THR A 184 0.93 -7.45 8.42
C THR A 184 1.88 -6.69 9.35
N GLY A 185 1.51 -6.52 10.62
CA GLY A 185 2.35 -5.85 11.61
C GLY A 185 3.71 -6.52 11.77
N ILE A 186 3.74 -7.84 11.93
CA ILE A 186 4.98 -8.63 12.04
C ILE A 186 5.84 -8.45 10.79
N VAL A 187 5.22 -8.54 9.62
CA VAL A 187 5.91 -8.39 8.35
C VAL A 187 6.52 -6.98 8.19
N LEU A 188 5.76 -5.93 8.48
CA LEU A 188 6.24 -4.55 8.41
C LEU A 188 7.37 -4.27 9.41
N VAL A 189 7.26 -4.74 10.66
CA VAL A 189 8.32 -4.62 11.66
C VAL A 189 9.57 -5.35 11.21
N GLY A 190 9.46 -6.61 10.78
CA GLY A 190 10.59 -7.39 10.29
C GLY A 190 11.32 -6.71 9.14
N PHE A 191 10.58 -6.11 8.21
CA PHE A 191 11.19 -5.35 7.10
C PHE A 191 11.81 -4.03 7.55
N GLY A 192 11.14 -3.29 8.41
CA GLY A 192 11.71 -2.06 8.95
C GLY A 192 13.04 -2.35 9.67
N ILE A 193 13.09 -3.41 10.48
CA ILE A 193 14.33 -3.85 11.14
C ILE A 193 15.38 -4.26 10.10
N LYS A 194 15.04 -5.11 9.14
CA LYS A 194 15.96 -5.50 8.06
C LYS A 194 16.53 -4.27 7.36
N LEU A 195 15.68 -3.28 7.07
CA LEU A 195 16.07 -2.06 6.38
C LEU A 195 17.08 -1.22 7.19
N LEU A 196 16.96 -1.20 8.52
CA LEU A 196 17.92 -0.52 9.40
C LEU A 196 19.32 -1.13 9.32
N PHE A 197 19.40 -2.46 9.19
CA PHE A 197 20.69 -3.19 9.19
C PHE A 197 21.26 -3.45 7.80
N THR A 198 20.52 -3.19 6.73
CA THR A 198 21.06 -3.30 5.36
C THR A 198 22.01 -2.13 5.12
N LYS A 199 23.32 -2.40 4.96
CA LYS A 199 24.32 -1.40 4.57
C LYS A 199 23.94 -0.84 3.19
N ALA A 200 24.07 0.47 3.02
CA ALA A 200 24.15 1.03 1.68
C ALA A 200 25.49 0.54 1.11
N ASP A 201 25.44 -0.44 0.21
CA ASP A 201 26.63 -0.78 -0.55
C ASP A 201 26.99 0.45 -1.37
N SER A 202 28.01 1.16 -0.89
CA SER A 202 28.71 2.20 -1.64
C SER A 202 29.52 1.49 -2.71
N GLY A 203 28.92 1.24 -3.88
CA GLY A 203 29.64 0.92 -5.08
C GLY A 203 30.14 2.20 -5.72
#